data_1397570962938b3382a25a513b821e22
#
_entry.id   1397570962938b3382a25a513b821e22
#
_cell.length_a   1.000
_cell.length_b   1.000
_cell.length_c   1.000
_cell.angle_alpha   90.00
_cell.angle_beta   90.00
_cell.angle_gamma   90.00
#
_symmetry.space_group_name_H-M   'P 1'
#
loop_
_entity.id
_entity.type
_entity.pdbx_description
1 polymer ?
#
loop_
_entity_poly.entity_id
_entity_poly.type
_entity_poly.pdbx_seq_one_letter_code
_entity_poly.pdbx_strand_id
1 'polypeptide(L)'
;MDLAALWNYMQIDMEAEKFSNDMRNSEKRRKLLKQTEFLKEQQARFAKIENEITSMDQKSAEYRQESERLNKLLEEMTEKLGDVSAMTSEEVEEKLKSAEKLLNAYENCEAELAKLRSEADTAERTQIEIKRRAAKVKSEYDEIKKLYDVEFANDKLKLKELRDNVEKEAEKLDKGDLERYKAIKQHCNPPIAKLVNNQCTGCFMTLPVGTLREIKASNEPHTCDNCGRLLYPQD
;
A
#
# COMPACT_ATOMS: atom_id res chain seq x y z
N MET A 1 -21.29 38.43 20.37
CA MET A 1 -20.52 37.66 19.33
C MET A 1 -20.24 38.54 18.14
N ASP A 2 -18.99 38.78 17.82
CA ASP A 2 -18.63 39.46 16.55
C ASP A 2 -18.58 38.45 15.40
N LEU A 3 -19.70 38.38 14.67
CA LEU A 3 -19.84 37.47 13.56
C LEU A 3 -18.88 37.80 12.40
N ALA A 4 -18.51 39.06 12.20
CA ALA A 4 -17.59 39.47 11.13
C ALA A 4 -16.17 39.03 11.46
N ALA A 5 -15.72 39.20 12.70
CA ALA A 5 -14.44 38.69 13.15
C ALA A 5 -14.38 37.17 13.10
N LEU A 6 -15.45 36.47 13.48
CA LEU A 6 -15.54 35.04 13.44
C LEU A 6 -15.58 34.48 11.99
N TRP A 7 -16.22 35.20 11.07
CA TRP A 7 -16.19 34.92 9.64
C TRP A 7 -14.77 35.03 9.08
N ASN A 8 -14.05 36.10 9.41
CA ASN A 8 -12.67 36.31 8.97
C ASN A 8 -11.75 35.19 9.50
N TYR A 9 -11.89 34.86 10.78
CA TYR A 9 -11.19 33.73 11.39
C TYR A 9 -11.45 32.42 10.63
N MET A 10 -12.72 32.12 10.33
CA MET A 10 -13.09 30.94 9.55
C MET A 10 -12.40 30.89 8.19
N GLN A 11 -12.31 32.00 7.47
CA GLN A 11 -11.66 32.03 6.14
C GLN A 11 -10.18 31.62 6.26
N ILE A 12 -9.47 32.15 7.24
CA ILE A 12 -8.05 31.87 7.47
C ILE A 12 -7.85 30.43 7.97
N ASP A 13 -8.70 29.95 8.88
CA ASP A 13 -8.69 28.57 9.38
C ASP A 13 -8.96 27.55 8.26
N MET A 14 -9.94 27.83 7.41
CA MET A 14 -10.27 27.00 6.26
C MET A 14 -9.16 26.97 5.19
N GLU A 15 -8.47 28.11 5.00
CA GLU A 15 -7.31 28.18 4.10
C GLU A 15 -6.17 27.29 4.61
N ALA A 16 -5.84 27.40 5.91
CA ALA A 16 -4.82 26.55 6.53
C ALA A 16 -5.18 25.06 6.46
N GLU A 17 -6.44 24.72 6.70
CA GLU A 17 -6.93 23.34 6.62
C GLU A 17 -6.89 22.81 5.19
N LYS A 18 -7.37 23.59 4.21
CA LYS A 18 -7.30 23.23 2.78
C LYS A 18 -5.85 22.99 2.36
N PHE A 19 -4.95 23.90 2.69
CA PHE A 19 -3.54 23.77 2.37
C PHE A 19 -2.93 22.49 3.00
N SER A 20 -3.24 22.22 4.27
CA SER A 20 -2.82 20.99 4.96
C SER A 20 -3.34 19.72 4.27
N ASN A 21 -4.58 19.73 3.80
CA ASN A 21 -5.18 18.61 3.09
C ASN A 21 -4.57 18.43 1.70
N ASP A 22 -4.30 19.52 0.99
CA ASP A 22 -3.65 19.49 -0.33
C ASP A 22 -2.22 18.92 -0.23
N MET A 23 -1.45 19.30 0.80
CA MET A 23 -0.15 18.70 1.10
C MET A 23 -0.26 17.18 1.34
N ARG A 24 -1.26 16.75 2.14
CA ARG A 24 -1.46 15.32 2.46
C ARG A 24 -1.88 14.50 1.24
N ASN A 25 -2.62 15.13 0.32
CA ASN A 25 -3.20 14.51 -0.87
C ASN A 25 -2.41 14.82 -2.15
N SER A 26 -1.21 15.39 -2.04
CA SER A 26 -0.40 15.74 -3.21
C SER A 26 -0.17 14.51 -4.10
N GLU A 27 -0.19 14.71 -5.40
CA GLU A 27 -0.02 13.64 -6.39
C GLU A 27 1.32 12.93 -6.22
N LYS A 28 2.39 13.70 -5.97
CA LYS A 28 3.73 13.16 -5.72
C LYS A 28 3.74 12.24 -4.50
N ARG A 29 3.11 12.64 -3.40
CA ARG A 29 3.00 11.79 -2.21
C ARG A 29 2.25 10.49 -2.49
N ARG A 30 1.12 10.57 -3.19
CA ARG A 30 0.35 9.38 -3.58
C ARG A 30 1.16 8.44 -4.47
N LYS A 31 1.93 9.00 -5.41
CA LYS A 31 2.81 8.22 -6.28
C LYS A 31 3.93 7.54 -5.50
N LEU A 32 4.59 8.26 -4.58
CA LEU A 32 5.62 7.71 -3.71
C LEU A 32 5.09 6.57 -2.82
N LEU A 33 3.89 6.72 -2.25
CA LEU A 33 3.26 5.65 -1.45
C LEU A 33 3.01 4.40 -2.28
N LYS A 34 2.43 4.54 -3.49
CA LYS A 34 2.20 3.40 -4.40
C LYS A 34 3.50 2.71 -4.81
N GLN A 35 4.55 3.50 -5.11
CA GLN A 35 5.87 2.96 -5.47
C GLN A 35 6.52 2.24 -4.29
N THR A 36 6.37 2.76 -3.07
CA THR A 36 6.86 2.11 -1.85
C THR A 36 6.18 0.76 -1.62
N GLU A 37 4.87 0.70 -1.79
CA GLU A 37 4.09 -0.54 -1.67
C GLU A 37 4.51 -1.56 -2.72
N PHE A 38 4.60 -1.14 -3.98
CA PHE A 38 5.10 -1.97 -5.07
C PHE A 38 6.50 -2.54 -4.78
N LEU A 39 7.45 -1.70 -4.32
CA LEU A 39 8.81 -2.16 -4.01
C LEU A 39 8.83 -3.18 -2.87
N LYS A 40 7.99 -3.00 -1.84
CA LYS A 40 7.83 -3.98 -0.75
C LYS A 40 7.27 -5.32 -1.26
N GLU A 41 6.27 -5.27 -2.13
CA GLU A 41 5.73 -6.48 -2.74
C GLU A 41 6.78 -7.21 -3.59
N GLN A 42 7.55 -6.46 -4.42
CA GLN A 42 8.61 -7.08 -5.21
C GLN A 42 9.70 -7.69 -4.33
N GLN A 43 10.06 -7.04 -3.23
CA GLN A 43 11.02 -7.58 -2.26
C GLN A 43 10.52 -8.87 -1.61
N ALA A 44 9.26 -8.93 -1.22
CA ALA A 44 8.66 -10.14 -0.64
C ALA A 44 8.61 -11.29 -1.67
N ARG A 45 8.23 -10.99 -2.92
CA ARG A 45 8.23 -11.98 -4.03
C ARG A 45 9.64 -12.49 -4.31
N PHE A 46 10.62 -11.60 -4.33
CA PHE A 46 12.02 -11.96 -4.55
C PHE A 46 12.52 -12.92 -3.45
N ALA A 47 12.28 -12.61 -2.18
CA ALA A 47 12.67 -13.44 -1.05
C ALA A 47 11.98 -14.83 -1.09
N LYS A 48 10.72 -14.89 -1.53
CA LYS A 48 10.01 -16.16 -1.72
C LYS A 48 10.69 -17.04 -2.76
N ILE A 49 11.01 -16.47 -3.93
CA ILE A 49 11.69 -17.19 -5.02
C ILE A 49 13.09 -17.64 -4.58
N GLU A 50 13.81 -16.83 -3.82
CA GLU A 50 15.11 -17.19 -3.26
C GLU A 50 15.05 -18.43 -2.35
N ASN A 51 14.03 -18.50 -1.50
CA ASN A 51 13.77 -19.68 -0.67
C ASN A 51 13.38 -20.91 -1.52
N GLU A 52 12.58 -20.71 -2.57
CA GLU A 52 12.21 -21.79 -3.50
C GLU A 52 13.45 -22.34 -4.21
N ILE A 53 14.34 -21.49 -4.73
CA ILE A 53 15.62 -21.90 -5.35
C ILE A 53 16.48 -22.69 -4.34
N THR A 54 16.61 -22.20 -3.10
CA THR A 54 17.37 -22.89 -2.07
C THR A 54 16.80 -24.31 -1.81
N SER A 55 15.48 -24.44 -1.78
CA SER A 55 14.81 -25.74 -1.64
C SER A 55 15.04 -26.65 -2.84
N MET A 56 15.03 -26.09 -4.07
CA MET A 56 15.32 -26.84 -5.29
C MET A 56 16.77 -27.35 -5.33
N ASP A 57 17.72 -26.53 -4.88
CA ASP A 57 19.14 -26.91 -4.79
C ASP A 57 19.35 -28.08 -3.80
N GLN A 58 18.68 -28.04 -2.64
CA GLN A 58 18.72 -29.14 -1.68
C GLN A 58 18.18 -30.44 -2.26
N LYS A 59 16.99 -30.39 -2.87
CA LYS A 59 16.39 -31.56 -3.53
C LYS A 59 17.24 -32.08 -4.70
N SER A 60 17.84 -31.17 -5.46
CA SER A 60 18.73 -31.54 -6.56
C SER A 60 19.97 -32.28 -6.05
N ALA A 61 20.51 -31.86 -4.89
CA ALA A 61 21.62 -32.58 -4.27
C ALA A 61 21.21 -33.98 -3.78
N GLU A 62 20.04 -34.12 -3.16
CA GLU A 62 19.49 -35.40 -2.73
C GLU A 62 19.27 -36.36 -3.91
N TYR A 63 18.63 -35.91 -4.99
CA TYR A 63 18.41 -36.73 -6.17
C TYR A 63 19.71 -37.13 -6.90
N ARG A 64 20.71 -36.24 -6.95
CA ARG A 64 22.02 -36.57 -7.49
C ARG A 64 22.70 -37.69 -6.69
N GLN A 65 22.66 -37.57 -5.37
CA GLN A 65 23.23 -38.60 -4.50
C GLN A 65 22.52 -39.93 -4.65
N GLU A 66 21.19 -39.95 -4.78
CA GLU A 66 20.43 -41.18 -4.98
C GLU A 66 20.66 -41.77 -6.40
N SER A 67 20.74 -40.92 -7.43
CA SER A 67 21.09 -41.34 -8.79
C SER A 67 22.48 -42.00 -8.83
N GLU A 68 23.49 -41.42 -8.19
CA GLU A 68 24.82 -42.02 -8.09
C GLU A 68 24.80 -43.37 -7.37
N ARG A 69 24.01 -43.47 -6.27
CA ARG A 69 23.84 -44.74 -5.53
C ARG A 69 23.18 -45.80 -6.38
N LEU A 70 22.10 -45.47 -7.06
CA LEU A 70 21.38 -46.41 -7.95
C LEU A 70 22.24 -46.84 -9.12
N ASN A 71 23.05 -45.95 -9.69
CA ASN A 71 23.97 -46.29 -10.78
C ASN A 71 25.02 -47.32 -10.31
N LYS A 72 25.62 -47.11 -9.12
CA LYS A 72 26.56 -48.10 -8.55
C LYS A 72 25.90 -49.46 -8.34
N LEU A 73 24.68 -49.51 -7.85
CA LEU A 73 23.94 -50.75 -7.65
C LEU A 73 23.64 -51.47 -9.01
N LEU A 74 23.33 -50.70 -10.04
CA LEU A 74 23.14 -51.25 -11.41
C LEU A 74 24.47 -51.82 -11.97
N GLU A 75 25.59 -51.10 -11.79
CA GLU A 75 26.91 -51.56 -12.19
C GLU A 75 27.27 -52.88 -11.48
N GLU A 76 27.13 -52.95 -10.14
CA GLU A 76 27.36 -54.18 -9.38
C GLU A 76 26.46 -55.33 -9.81
N MET A 77 25.21 -55.05 -10.16
CA MET A 77 24.28 -56.03 -10.65
C MET A 77 24.72 -56.56 -12.03
N THR A 78 25.14 -55.65 -12.90
CA THR A 78 25.62 -56.02 -14.26
C THR A 78 26.87 -56.90 -14.19
N GLU A 79 27.81 -56.58 -13.31
CA GLU A 79 29.00 -57.44 -13.07
C GLU A 79 28.61 -58.85 -12.58
N LYS A 80 27.66 -58.95 -11.66
CA LYS A 80 27.15 -60.22 -11.12
C LYS A 80 26.33 -61.05 -12.12
N LEU A 81 25.79 -60.43 -13.18
CA LEU A 81 25.07 -61.08 -14.27
C LEU A 81 26.01 -61.63 -15.36
N GLY A 82 27.30 -61.30 -15.33
CA GLY A 82 28.26 -61.66 -16.37
C GLY A 82 28.44 -63.19 -16.63
N ASP A 83 28.05 -64.05 -15.68
CA ASP A 83 28.04 -65.50 -15.88
C ASP A 83 26.64 -66.13 -15.65
N VAL A 84 25.74 -65.91 -16.59
CA VAL A 84 24.34 -66.39 -16.57
C VAL A 84 24.27 -67.90 -16.78
N SER A 85 25.32 -68.52 -17.34
CA SER A 85 25.32 -69.95 -17.70
C SER A 85 25.21 -70.90 -16.48
N ALA A 86 25.51 -70.44 -15.26
CA ALA A 86 25.42 -71.20 -14.03
C ALA A 86 24.13 -70.96 -13.21
N MET A 87 23.21 -70.11 -13.67
CA MET A 87 22.00 -69.68 -12.93
C MET A 87 20.77 -70.49 -13.37
N THR A 88 19.86 -70.72 -12.45
CA THR A 88 18.52 -71.23 -12.75
C THR A 88 17.64 -70.16 -13.40
N SER A 89 16.62 -70.58 -14.16
CA SER A 89 15.67 -69.67 -14.83
C SER A 89 14.98 -68.76 -13.79
N GLU A 90 14.67 -69.26 -12.62
CA GLU A 90 14.01 -68.49 -11.54
C GLU A 90 14.93 -67.42 -10.95
N GLU A 91 16.21 -67.72 -10.75
CA GLU A 91 17.20 -66.75 -10.29
C GLU A 91 17.48 -65.63 -11.29
N VAL A 92 17.47 -65.93 -12.58
CA VAL A 92 17.60 -64.95 -13.65
C VAL A 92 16.37 -64.02 -13.69
N GLU A 93 15.17 -64.62 -13.56
CA GLU A 93 13.92 -63.81 -13.54
C GLU A 93 13.86 -62.85 -12.32
N GLU A 94 14.27 -63.31 -11.12
CA GLU A 94 14.30 -62.46 -9.92
C GLU A 94 15.32 -61.33 -10.06
N LYS A 95 16.50 -61.58 -10.60
CA LYS A 95 17.50 -60.53 -10.89
C LYS A 95 17.05 -59.55 -11.96
N LEU A 96 16.37 -59.98 -13.01
CA LEU A 96 15.80 -59.12 -14.01
C LEU A 96 14.74 -58.18 -13.40
N LYS A 97 13.81 -58.71 -12.61
CA LYS A 97 12.82 -57.87 -11.89
C LYS A 97 13.45 -56.85 -10.95
N SER A 98 14.60 -57.23 -10.31
CA SER A 98 15.32 -56.32 -9.45
C SER A 98 16.05 -55.21 -10.23
N ALA A 99 16.65 -55.57 -11.38
CA ALA A 99 17.30 -54.64 -12.29
C ALA A 99 16.29 -53.63 -12.87
N GLU A 100 15.10 -54.11 -13.30
CA GLU A 100 14.02 -53.25 -13.78
C GLU A 100 13.55 -52.24 -12.72
N LYS A 101 13.44 -52.67 -11.46
CA LYS A 101 13.09 -51.76 -10.35
C LYS A 101 14.15 -50.68 -10.13
N LEU A 102 15.43 -51.03 -10.16
CA LEU A 102 16.54 -50.11 -10.01
C LEU A 102 16.59 -49.13 -11.20
N LEU A 103 16.41 -49.63 -12.42
CA LEU A 103 16.38 -48.78 -13.62
C LEU A 103 15.24 -47.77 -13.56
N ASN A 104 14.02 -48.24 -13.24
CA ASN A 104 12.87 -47.33 -13.08
C ASN A 104 13.11 -46.27 -11.98
N ALA A 105 13.75 -46.64 -10.87
CA ALA A 105 14.10 -45.68 -9.81
C ALA A 105 15.14 -44.66 -10.29
N TYR A 106 16.14 -45.10 -11.06
CA TYR A 106 17.15 -44.23 -11.66
C TYR A 106 16.51 -43.23 -12.66
N GLU A 107 15.68 -43.75 -13.57
CA GLU A 107 14.97 -42.89 -14.55
C GLU A 107 14.06 -41.86 -13.89
N ASN A 108 13.39 -42.24 -12.79
CA ASN A 108 12.60 -41.31 -12.01
C ASN A 108 13.46 -40.20 -11.36
N CYS A 109 14.65 -40.52 -10.82
CA CYS A 109 15.58 -39.52 -10.28
C CYS A 109 16.05 -38.54 -11.36
N GLU A 110 16.40 -39.03 -12.55
CA GLU A 110 16.81 -38.19 -13.67
C GLU A 110 15.67 -37.29 -14.17
N ALA A 111 14.43 -37.79 -14.21
CA ALA A 111 13.26 -37.02 -14.58
C ALA A 111 12.99 -35.89 -13.58
N GLU A 112 13.07 -36.16 -12.26
CA GLU A 112 12.89 -35.15 -11.24
C GLU A 112 14.04 -34.11 -11.26
N LEU A 113 15.29 -34.53 -11.51
CA LEU A 113 16.41 -33.61 -11.71
C LEU A 113 16.19 -32.70 -12.92
N ALA A 114 15.72 -33.21 -14.03
CA ALA A 114 15.42 -32.43 -15.23
C ALA A 114 14.30 -31.40 -14.96
N LYS A 115 13.27 -31.79 -14.22
CA LYS A 115 12.17 -30.93 -13.81
C LYS A 115 12.67 -29.81 -12.88
N LEU A 116 13.45 -30.12 -11.85
CA LEU A 116 14.03 -29.14 -10.94
C LEU A 116 14.91 -28.11 -11.65
N ARG A 117 15.70 -28.54 -12.65
CA ARG A 117 16.49 -27.62 -13.48
C ARG A 117 15.60 -26.63 -14.24
N SER A 118 14.54 -27.12 -14.87
CA SER A 118 13.59 -26.26 -15.60
C SER A 118 12.88 -25.27 -14.68
N GLU A 119 12.50 -25.71 -13.48
CA GLU A 119 11.89 -24.86 -12.47
C GLU A 119 12.88 -23.78 -11.95
N ALA A 120 14.14 -24.17 -11.71
CA ALA A 120 15.20 -23.25 -11.28
C ALA A 120 15.51 -22.17 -12.34
N ASP A 121 15.61 -22.57 -13.62
CA ASP A 121 15.80 -21.64 -14.74
C ASP A 121 14.65 -20.62 -14.82
N THR A 122 13.42 -21.08 -14.59
CA THR A 122 12.23 -20.21 -14.62
C THR A 122 12.23 -19.25 -13.42
N ALA A 123 12.62 -19.73 -12.25
CA ALA A 123 12.75 -18.93 -11.04
C ALA A 123 13.83 -17.85 -11.20
N GLU A 124 14.99 -18.20 -11.77
CA GLU A 124 16.08 -17.27 -12.03
C GLU A 124 15.66 -16.15 -13.01
N ARG A 125 15.02 -16.49 -14.11
CA ARG A 125 14.47 -15.51 -15.06
C ARG A 125 13.50 -14.56 -14.38
N THR A 126 12.63 -15.10 -13.53
CA THR A 126 11.66 -14.31 -12.76
C THR A 126 12.36 -13.36 -11.79
N GLN A 127 13.42 -13.81 -11.11
CA GLN A 127 14.22 -12.93 -10.23
C GLN A 127 14.86 -11.79 -11.01
N ILE A 128 15.43 -12.06 -12.18
CA ILE A 128 16.05 -11.03 -13.03
C ILE A 128 15.01 -9.98 -13.44
N GLU A 129 13.81 -10.44 -13.83
CA GLU A 129 12.72 -9.53 -14.21
C GLU A 129 12.26 -8.67 -13.02
N ILE A 130 12.09 -9.25 -11.83
CA ILE A 130 11.74 -8.53 -10.60
C ILE A 130 12.79 -7.47 -10.29
N LYS A 131 14.08 -7.84 -10.31
CA LYS A 131 15.19 -6.89 -10.08
C LYS A 131 15.16 -5.73 -11.07
N ARG A 132 14.97 -6.01 -12.35
CA ARG A 132 14.90 -4.99 -13.40
C ARG A 132 13.75 -4.02 -13.20
N ARG A 133 12.54 -4.56 -12.91
CA ARG A 133 11.35 -3.73 -12.66
C ARG A 133 11.50 -2.90 -11.39
N ALA A 134 11.99 -3.51 -10.32
CA ALA A 134 12.23 -2.82 -9.06
C ALA A 134 13.28 -1.71 -9.19
N ALA A 135 14.37 -1.94 -9.93
CA ALA A 135 15.40 -0.93 -10.18
C ALA A 135 14.85 0.28 -10.93
N LYS A 136 14.01 0.06 -11.95
CA LYS A 136 13.35 1.15 -12.69
C LYS A 136 12.44 1.97 -11.78
N VAL A 137 11.55 1.30 -11.02
CA VAL A 137 10.62 1.99 -10.11
C VAL A 137 11.39 2.71 -9.01
N LYS A 138 12.49 2.14 -8.50
CA LYS A 138 13.34 2.79 -7.50
C LYS A 138 13.99 4.07 -8.05
N SER A 139 14.51 4.06 -9.27
CA SER A 139 15.06 5.27 -9.90
C SER A 139 14.02 6.38 -10.01
N GLU A 140 12.81 6.04 -10.50
CA GLU A 140 11.69 6.99 -10.57
C GLU A 140 11.26 7.50 -9.17
N TYR A 141 11.25 6.62 -8.19
CA TYR A 141 10.97 6.97 -6.79
C TYR A 141 11.99 7.98 -6.25
N ASP A 142 13.28 7.72 -6.45
CA ASP A 142 14.35 8.57 -5.93
C ASP A 142 14.31 9.98 -6.56
N GLU A 143 13.97 10.09 -7.85
CA GLU A 143 13.79 11.36 -8.54
C GLU A 143 12.58 12.14 -7.98
N ILE A 144 11.42 11.48 -7.88
CA ILE A 144 10.21 12.10 -7.35
C ILE A 144 10.39 12.48 -5.89
N LYS A 145 11.07 11.65 -5.11
CA LYS A 145 11.33 11.89 -3.70
C LYS A 145 12.17 13.15 -3.49
N LYS A 146 13.22 13.35 -4.26
CA LYS A 146 14.04 14.58 -4.20
C LYS A 146 13.18 15.84 -4.41
N LEU A 147 12.32 15.82 -5.44
CA LEU A 147 11.42 16.95 -5.72
C LEU A 147 10.38 17.13 -4.62
N TYR A 148 9.82 16.04 -4.13
CA TYR A 148 8.82 16.07 -3.07
C TYR A 148 9.41 16.59 -1.75
N ASP A 149 10.61 16.16 -1.37
CA ASP A 149 11.25 16.57 -0.12
C ASP A 149 11.50 18.10 -0.09
N VAL A 150 11.89 18.71 -1.23
CA VAL A 150 12.04 20.16 -1.34
C VAL A 150 10.70 20.88 -1.25
N GLU A 151 9.71 20.44 -2.00
CA GLU A 151 8.35 21.02 -1.93
C GLU A 151 7.76 20.89 -0.53
N PHE A 152 7.84 19.71 0.06
CA PHE A 152 7.32 19.45 1.40
C PHE A 152 7.97 20.33 2.47
N ALA A 153 9.28 20.61 2.36
CA ALA A 153 9.96 21.53 3.26
C ALA A 153 9.40 22.96 3.15
N ASN A 154 9.20 23.44 1.92
CA ASN A 154 8.63 24.76 1.66
C ASN A 154 7.16 24.84 2.11
N ASP A 155 6.37 23.82 1.80
CA ASP A 155 4.97 23.72 2.18
C ASP A 155 4.80 23.67 3.70
N LYS A 156 5.71 23.00 4.40
CA LYS A 156 5.74 22.97 5.87
C LYS A 156 5.96 24.35 6.47
N LEU A 157 6.83 25.15 5.89
CA LEU A 157 7.05 26.54 6.32
C LEU A 157 5.79 27.37 6.09
N LYS A 158 5.21 27.28 4.89
CA LYS A 158 3.96 27.99 4.55
C LYS A 158 2.79 27.57 5.45
N LEU A 159 2.65 26.27 5.73
CA LEU A 159 1.62 25.78 6.64
C LEU A 159 1.82 26.32 8.06
N LYS A 160 3.07 26.48 8.51
CA LYS A 160 3.37 27.09 9.79
C LYS A 160 2.91 28.55 9.82
N GLU A 161 3.25 29.34 8.80
CA GLU A 161 2.81 30.72 8.67
C GLU A 161 1.27 30.86 8.69
N LEU A 162 0.58 29.98 7.95
CA LEU A 162 -0.89 29.96 7.94
C LEU A 162 -1.46 29.65 9.33
N ARG A 163 -0.87 28.70 10.05
CA ARG A 163 -1.30 28.36 11.42
C ARG A 163 -1.01 29.48 12.42
N ASP A 164 0.15 30.11 12.32
CA ASP A 164 0.49 31.28 13.14
C ASP A 164 -0.51 32.42 12.89
N ASN A 165 -1.00 32.58 11.67
CA ASN A 165 -2.06 33.56 11.36
C ASN A 165 -3.42 33.15 11.94
N VAL A 166 -3.76 31.84 11.92
CA VAL A 166 -4.98 31.32 12.56
C VAL A 166 -4.92 31.62 14.09
N GLU A 167 -3.79 31.37 14.73
CA GLU A 167 -3.61 31.66 16.17
C GLU A 167 -3.75 33.15 16.48
N LYS A 168 -3.12 34.01 15.68
CA LYS A 168 -3.25 35.48 15.85
C LYS A 168 -4.68 35.99 15.71
N GLU A 169 -5.43 35.42 14.76
CA GLU A 169 -6.85 35.79 14.60
C GLU A 169 -7.71 35.19 15.72
N ALA A 170 -7.37 34.00 16.21
CA ALA A 170 -8.05 33.40 17.36
C ALA A 170 -7.90 34.24 18.64
N GLU A 171 -6.74 34.88 18.86
CA GLU A 171 -6.48 35.76 20.01
C GLU A 171 -7.39 37.00 20.03
N LYS A 172 -7.90 37.45 18.88
CA LYS A 172 -8.80 38.60 18.77
C LYS A 172 -10.26 38.25 19.09
N LEU A 173 -10.59 36.96 19.18
CA LEU A 173 -11.94 36.46 19.41
C LEU A 173 -12.20 36.21 20.90
N ASP A 174 -13.46 36.33 21.30
CA ASP A 174 -13.90 35.89 22.63
C ASP A 174 -13.78 34.33 22.71
N LYS A 175 -13.35 33.87 23.89
CA LYS A 175 -13.14 32.42 24.11
C LYS A 175 -14.41 31.60 23.90
N GLY A 176 -15.55 32.11 24.34
CA GLY A 176 -16.84 31.43 24.17
C GLY A 176 -17.26 31.32 22.69
N ASP A 177 -16.97 32.37 21.91
CA ASP A 177 -17.24 32.39 20.46
C ASP A 177 -16.36 31.37 19.72
N LEU A 178 -15.08 31.28 20.09
CA LEU A 178 -14.14 30.32 19.55
C LEU A 178 -14.50 28.87 19.89
N GLU A 179 -14.92 28.61 21.13
CA GLU A 179 -15.38 27.29 21.57
C GLU A 179 -16.64 26.87 20.79
N ARG A 180 -17.59 27.78 20.62
CA ARG A 180 -18.79 27.52 19.83
C ARG A 180 -18.45 27.22 18.37
N TYR A 181 -17.54 27.97 17.76
CA TYR A 181 -17.02 27.71 16.42
C TYR A 181 -16.43 26.32 16.30
N LYS A 182 -15.53 25.96 17.23
CA LYS A 182 -14.86 24.63 17.24
C LYS A 182 -15.88 23.49 17.41
N ALA A 183 -16.89 23.67 18.27
CA ALA A 183 -17.94 22.66 18.46
C ALA A 183 -18.74 22.42 17.15
N ILE A 184 -19.12 23.50 16.46
CA ILE A 184 -19.83 23.37 15.19
C ILE A 184 -18.94 22.75 14.10
N LYS A 185 -17.64 23.13 14.07
CA LYS A 185 -16.68 22.60 13.09
C LYS A 185 -16.51 21.08 13.18
N GLN A 186 -16.72 20.46 14.34
CA GLN A 186 -16.67 19.00 14.48
C GLN A 186 -17.76 18.27 13.68
N HIS A 187 -18.89 18.94 13.45
CA HIS A 187 -20.04 18.35 12.77
C HIS A 187 -20.29 18.93 11.38
N CYS A 188 -19.91 20.20 11.16
CA CYS A 188 -20.13 20.92 9.92
C CYS A 188 -18.90 21.70 9.50
N ASN A 189 -18.34 21.36 8.35
CA ASN A 189 -17.22 22.07 7.76
C ASN A 189 -17.61 22.61 6.37
N PRO A 190 -17.64 23.94 6.13
CA PRO A 190 -17.36 25.07 7.05
C PRO A 190 -18.43 25.23 8.14
N PRO A 191 -18.06 25.75 9.35
CA PRO A 191 -19.00 25.90 10.46
C PRO A 191 -19.91 27.13 10.39
N ILE A 192 -19.58 28.11 9.55
CA ILE A 192 -20.40 29.30 9.28
C ILE A 192 -20.85 29.28 7.85
N ALA A 193 -22.10 29.63 7.60
CA ALA A 193 -22.69 29.75 6.27
C ALA A 193 -23.33 31.11 6.10
N LYS A 194 -23.29 31.65 4.87
CA LYS A 194 -24.00 32.88 4.55
C LYS A 194 -25.51 32.61 4.41
N LEU A 195 -26.30 33.60 4.81
CA LEU A 195 -27.73 33.61 4.52
C LEU A 195 -27.96 34.46 3.26
N VAL A 196 -28.30 33.84 2.16
CA VAL A 196 -28.53 34.49 0.86
C VAL A 196 -29.92 34.10 0.34
N ASN A 197 -30.73 35.04 -0.06
CA ASN A 197 -32.08 34.77 -0.55
C ASN A 197 -32.92 33.84 0.36
N ASN A 198 -32.83 34.05 1.68
CA ASN A 198 -33.48 33.26 2.69
C ASN A 198 -33.03 31.78 2.76
N GLN A 199 -31.89 31.46 2.14
CA GLN A 199 -31.29 30.11 2.12
C GLN A 199 -29.93 30.09 2.85
N CYS A 200 -29.67 29.00 3.57
CA CYS A 200 -28.38 28.72 4.12
C CYS A 200 -27.43 28.22 3.01
N THR A 201 -26.33 28.94 2.72
CA THR A 201 -25.36 28.52 1.69
C THR A 201 -24.59 27.24 2.04
N GLY A 202 -24.71 26.74 3.26
CA GLY A 202 -24.05 25.52 3.69
C GLY A 202 -24.82 24.23 3.42
N CYS A 203 -26.17 24.28 3.51
CA CYS A 203 -27.03 23.12 3.22
C CYS A 203 -28.08 23.39 2.16
N PHE A 204 -28.14 24.61 1.63
CA PHE A 204 -29.07 25.07 0.58
C PHE A 204 -30.56 24.97 0.95
N MET A 205 -30.88 24.79 2.21
CA MET A 205 -32.28 24.77 2.69
C MET A 205 -32.76 26.19 2.93
N THR A 206 -34.01 26.47 2.56
CA THR A 206 -34.69 27.74 2.86
C THR A 206 -35.11 27.75 4.34
N LEU A 207 -34.84 28.85 5.03
CA LEU A 207 -35.21 29.03 6.41
C LEU A 207 -36.70 29.35 6.57
N PRO A 208 -37.34 28.90 7.66
CA PRO A 208 -38.72 29.30 7.98
C PRO A 208 -38.83 30.80 8.15
N VAL A 209 -40.01 31.35 7.77
CA VAL A 209 -40.27 32.81 7.88
C VAL A 209 -40.16 33.32 9.33
N GLY A 210 -40.48 32.47 10.34
CA GLY A 210 -40.30 32.78 11.74
C GLY A 210 -38.85 33.06 12.06
N THR A 211 -37.95 32.09 11.75
CA THR A 211 -36.49 32.18 11.95
C THR A 211 -35.90 33.41 11.21
N LEU A 212 -36.36 33.70 10.01
CA LEU A 212 -35.92 34.86 9.26
C LEU A 212 -36.30 36.21 9.92
N ARG A 213 -37.47 36.26 10.57
CA ARG A 213 -37.90 37.43 11.33
C ARG A 213 -37.05 37.60 12.60
N GLU A 214 -36.74 36.53 13.29
CA GLU A 214 -35.86 36.53 14.48
C GLU A 214 -34.45 37.02 14.14
N ILE A 215 -33.89 36.51 13.04
CA ILE A 215 -32.55 36.95 12.55
C ILE A 215 -32.55 38.45 12.22
N LYS A 216 -33.63 38.96 11.66
CA LYS A 216 -33.74 40.42 11.34
C LYS A 216 -34.03 41.28 12.58
N ALA A 217 -34.68 40.72 13.60
CA ALA A 217 -35.11 41.44 14.77
C ALA A 217 -34.04 41.48 15.87
N SER A 218 -33.10 40.56 15.88
CA SER A 218 -32.05 40.42 16.92
C SER A 218 -30.66 40.50 16.34
N ASN A 219 -29.74 41.08 17.09
CA ASN A 219 -28.29 41.03 16.79
C ASN A 219 -27.62 39.75 17.35
N GLU A 220 -28.42 38.78 17.78
CA GLU A 220 -27.88 37.53 18.32
C GLU A 220 -27.47 36.56 17.22
N PRO A 221 -26.47 35.73 17.48
CA PRO A 221 -26.01 34.74 16.51
C PRO A 221 -27.05 33.62 16.37
N HIS A 222 -27.57 33.41 15.17
CA HIS A 222 -28.48 32.35 14.84
C HIS A 222 -27.75 31.16 14.18
N THR A 223 -28.26 29.95 14.43
CA THR A 223 -27.83 28.74 13.75
C THR A 223 -28.87 28.29 12.77
N CYS A 224 -28.47 27.61 11.71
CA CYS A 224 -29.39 26.97 10.78
C CYS A 224 -30.06 25.77 11.42
N ASP A 225 -31.42 25.78 11.49
CA ASP A 225 -32.22 24.71 12.11
C ASP A 225 -31.98 23.34 11.44
N ASN A 226 -31.60 23.33 10.17
CA ASN A 226 -31.39 22.10 9.43
C ASN A 226 -29.97 21.51 9.58
N CYS A 227 -28.92 22.36 9.55
CA CYS A 227 -27.54 21.85 9.52
C CYS A 227 -26.65 22.33 10.69
N GLY A 228 -27.18 23.15 11.60
CA GLY A 228 -26.48 23.61 12.79
C GLY A 228 -25.36 24.64 12.55
N ARG A 229 -25.09 25.05 11.31
CA ARG A 229 -24.09 26.08 10.99
C ARG A 229 -24.50 27.43 11.53
N LEU A 230 -23.55 28.22 11.99
CA LEU A 230 -23.80 29.63 12.27
C LEU A 230 -24.18 30.36 10.97
N LEU A 231 -25.20 31.22 11.07
CA LEU A 231 -25.66 31.99 9.94
C LEU A 231 -25.03 33.38 9.97
N TYR A 232 -24.32 33.72 8.91
CA TYR A 232 -23.82 35.08 8.67
C TYR A 232 -24.82 35.80 7.74
N PRO A 233 -25.57 36.80 8.27
CA PRO A 233 -26.48 37.56 7.45
C PRO A 233 -25.66 38.37 6.45
N GLN A 234 -26.06 38.30 5.19
CA GLN A 234 -25.51 39.16 4.14
C GLN A 234 -26.63 40.12 3.74
N ASP A 235 -26.41 41.41 3.95
CA ASP A 235 -27.30 42.48 3.53
C ASP A 235 -27.51 42.47 2.03
#